data_1be9de09ae00e6019ec51e07dc71fa9d
#
_entry.id   1be9de09ae00e6019ec51e07dc71fa9d
#
_cell.length_a   1.000
_cell.length_b   1.000
_cell.length_c   1.000
_cell.angle_alpha   90.00
_cell.angle_beta   90.00
_cell.angle_gamma   90.00
#
_symmetry.space_group_name_H-M   'P 1'
#
loop_
_entity.id
_entity.type
_entity.pdbx_description
1 polymer ?
#
loop_
_entity_poly.entity_id
_entity_poly.type
_entity_poly.pdbx_seq_one_letter_code
_entity_poly.pdbx_strand_id
1 'polypeptide(L)'
;MKSLLLSMWLACAAVLCAPVAHADMHTGNYELHLDGRYDFHTWIWAVSSCAGGCVDIAAIPQPVARAFEYTGSAHLVDGRYTLNVDVPDGLRCGNLYYGPIIATHDIYSWDATTLVGTLASSFDTGCDGAPGGTYSYPFTLVRM
;
A
#
# COMPACT_ATOMS: atom_id res chain seq x y z
N MET A 1 9.19 19.04 -73.29
CA MET A 1 9.50 17.99 -72.28
C MET A 1 9.57 18.65 -70.94
N LYS A 2 8.53 18.52 -70.19
CA LYS A 2 8.40 19.14 -68.85
C LYS A 2 8.46 18.04 -67.82
N SER A 3 9.56 17.96 -67.07
CA SER A 3 9.74 17.02 -65.99
C SER A 3 9.01 17.54 -64.75
N LEU A 4 7.98 16.84 -64.32
CA LEU A 4 7.27 17.04 -63.04
C LEU A 4 8.02 16.29 -61.94
N LEU A 5 8.70 17.04 -61.07
CA LEU A 5 9.26 16.51 -59.83
C LEU A 5 8.16 16.46 -58.75
N LEU A 6 7.71 15.27 -58.45
CA LEU A 6 6.75 15.01 -57.36
C LEU A 6 7.54 14.92 -56.02
N SER A 7 7.50 15.99 -55.25
CA SER A 7 8.06 15.99 -53.88
C SER A 7 7.09 15.34 -52.94
N MET A 8 7.44 14.12 -52.53
CA MET A 8 6.69 13.35 -51.51
C MET A 8 7.14 13.79 -50.12
N TRP A 9 6.30 14.58 -49.46
CA TRP A 9 6.51 14.94 -48.06
C TRP A 9 6.12 13.78 -47.15
N LEU A 10 7.13 13.15 -46.55
CA LEU A 10 6.93 12.13 -45.50
C LEU A 10 6.70 12.86 -44.17
N ALA A 11 5.44 12.98 -43.75
CA ALA A 11 5.11 13.49 -42.44
C ALA A 11 5.39 12.38 -41.41
N CYS A 12 6.54 12.44 -40.73
CA CYS A 12 6.82 11.63 -39.55
C CYS A 12 5.96 12.17 -38.37
N ALA A 13 4.86 11.51 -38.09
CA ALA A 13 4.10 11.71 -36.85
C ALA A 13 4.92 11.14 -35.67
N ALA A 14 5.70 11.97 -35.00
CA ALA A 14 6.33 11.66 -33.75
C ALA A 14 5.21 11.57 -32.67
N VAL A 15 4.78 10.36 -32.34
CA VAL A 15 3.94 10.12 -31.17
C VAL A 15 4.82 10.38 -29.95
N LEU A 16 4.68 11.57 -29.37
CA LEU A 16 5.27 11.90 -28.08
C LEU A 16 4.54 11.09 -27.01
N CYS A 17 5.09 9.93 -26.65
CA CYS A 17 4.73 9.26 -25.41
C CYS A 17 5.19 10.16 -24.25
N ALA A 18 4.33 11.07 -23.80
CA ALA A 18 4.55 11.79 -22.56
C ALA A 18 4.59 10.76 -21.43
N PRO A 19 5.63 10.74 -20.57
CA PRO A 19 5.61 9.89 -19.40
C PRO A 19 4.40 10.30 -18.56
N VAL A 20 3.57 9.32 -18.19
CA VAL A 20 2.48 9.54 -17.25
C VAL A 20 3.15 9.87 -15.93
N ALA A 21 3.06 11.14 -15.51
CA ALA A 21 3.53 11.55 -14.20
C ALA A 21 2.61 10.93 -13.16
N HIS A 22 3.07 9.86 -12.52
CA HIS A 22 2.39 9.32 -11.36
C HIS A 22 2.64 10.27 -10.18
N ALA A 23 1.56 10.72 -9.53
CA ALA A 23 1.68 11.53 -8.33
C ALA A 23 2.23 10.65 -7.21
N ASP A 24 3.40 11.03 -6.67
CA ASP A 24 3.97 10.39 -5.50
C ASP A 24 3.16 10.75 -4.25
N MET A 25 3.07 9.81 -3.30
CA MET A 25 2.48 10.08 -2.00
C MET A 25 3.29 11.14 -1.26
N HIS A 26 2.62 12.15 -0.73
CA HIS A 26 3.28 13.19 0.04
C HIS A 26 3.77 12.67 1.39
N THR A 27 4.90 13.20 1.86
CA THR A 27 5.37 12.95 3.22
C THR A 27 4.42 13.58 4.25
N GLY A 28 4.31 12.97 5.41
CA GLY A 28 3.43 13.42 6.49
C GLY A 28 2.75 12.27 7.21
N ASN A 29 1.76 12.59 8.03
CA ASN A 29 1.01 11.61 8.78
C ASN A 29 -0.32 11.29 8.10
N TYR A 30 -0.68 10.02 8.13
CA TYR A 30 -1.92 9.50 7.57
C TYR A 30 -2.60 8.60 8.59
N GLU A 31 -3.90 8.73 8.73
CA GLU A 31 -4.71 7.76 9.45
C GLU A 31 -5.09 6.62 8.51
N LEU A 32 -4.84 5.38 8.94
CA LEU A 32 -5.22 4.18 8.20
C LEU A 32 -6.60 3.71 8.66
N HIS A 33 -7.58 3.75 7.76
CA HIS A 33 -8.93 3.23 7.97
C HIS A 33 -9.06 1.87 7.31
N LEU A 34 -9.10 0.80 8.11
CA LEU A 34 -9.34 -0.58 7.67
C LEU A 34 -10.81 -0.94 7.82
N ASP A 35 -11.42 -1.42 6.75
CA ASP A 35 -12.81 -1.86 6.77
C ASP A 35 -12.92 -3.36 7.02
N GLY A 36 -13.83 -3.74 7.94
CA GLY A 36 -14.15 -5.14 8.22
C GLY A 36 -13.19 -5.86 9.16
N ARG A 37 -12.08 -5.23 9.56
CA ARG A 37 -11.20 -5.73 10.60
C ARG A 37 -11.51 -5.06 11.92
N TYR A 38 -11.75 -5.87 12.95
CA TYR A 38 -11.92 -5.35 14.29
C TYR A 38 -10.56 -5.21 14.97
N ASP A 39 -10.15 -3.95 15.18
CA ASP A 39 -8.93 -3.61 15.89
C ASP A 39 -9.26 -2.83 17.17
N PHE A 40 -8.47 -3.05 18.21
CA PHE A 40 -8.60 -2.33 19.49
C PHE A 40 -7.86 -0.97 19.48
N HIS A 41 -7.40 -0.54 18.32
CA HIS A 41 -6.58 0.64 18.09
C HIS A 41 -6.80 1.13 16.64
N THR A 42 -6.39 2.36 16.39
CA THR A 42 -6.23 2.91 15.06
C THR A 42 -4.74 2.98 14.70
N TRP A 43 -4.43 3.17 13.44
CA TRP A 43 -3.07 3.29 12.96
C TRP A 43 -2.81 4.68 12.42
N ILE A 44 -1.70 5.28 12.84
CA ILE A 44 -1.09 6.43 12.19
C ILE A 44 0.12 5.95 11.40
N TRP A 45 0.15 6.23 10.13
CA TRP A 45 1.32 6.02 9.29
C TRP A 45 2.10 7.32 9.16
N ALA A 46 3.28 7.36 9.74
CA ALA A 46 4.25 8.41 9.48
C ALA A 46 5.00 8.05 8.20
N VAL A 47 4.80 8.86 7.16
CA VAL A 47 5.32 8.64 5.81
C VAL A 47 6.48 9.58 5.56
N SER A 48 7.63 9.05 5.22
CA SER A 48 8.82 9.79 4.80
C SER A 48 9.29 9.32 3.42
N SER A 49 10.04 10.17 2.73
CA SER A 49 10.58 9.83 1.41
C SER A 49 11.77 8.90 1.54
N CYS A 50 11.89 7.96 0.61
CA CYS A 50 13.11 7.21 0.38
C CYS A 50 13.58 7.39 -1.08
N ALA A 51 14.81 6.96 -1.40
CA ALA A 51 15.35 7.13 -2.75
C ALA A 51 14.75 6.10 -3.72
N GLY A 52 14.41 6.53 -4.94
CA GLY A 52 14.07 5.63 -6.03
C GLY A 52 12.61 5.18 -6.11
N GLY A 53 11.65 6.09 -5.96
CA GLY A 53 10.22 5.79 -6.13
C GLY A 53 9.67 4.92 -5.01
N CYS A 54 10.01 5.24 -3.78
CA CYS A 54 9.53 4.58 -2.58
C CYS A 54 9.14 5.60 -1.50
N VAL A 55 8.40 5.13 -0.51
CA VAL A 55 8.16 5.84 0.74
C VAL A 55 8.43 4.90 1.91
N ASP A 56 9.02 5.43 2.97
CA ASP A 56 9.18 4.72 4.23
C ASP A 56 7.97 4.97 5.12
N ILE A 57 7.44 3.89 5.68
CA ILE A 57 6.27 3.88 6.55
C ILE A 57 6.71 3.47 7.96
N ALA A 58 6.35 4.28 8.95
CA ALA A 58 6.36 3.88 10.35
C ALA A 58 4.91 3.87 10.84
N ALA A 59 4.40 2.69 11.14
CA ALA A 59 3.03 2.50 11.59
C ALA A 59 2.98 2.49 13.12
N ILE A 60 2.25 3.44 13.68
CA ILE A 60 2.16 3.69 15.11
C ILE A 60 0.72 3.48 15.56
N PRO A 61 0.45 2.54 16.49
CA PRO A 61 -0.90 2.34 17.01
C PRO A 61 -1.35 3.50 17.89
N GLN A 62 -2.64 3.79 17.87
CA GLN A 62 -3.27 4.76 18.74
C GLN A 62 -4.44 4.12 19.53
N PRO A 63 -4.39 4.02 20.84
CA PRO A 63 -3.29 4.44 21.74
C PRO A 63 -2.00 3.63 21.56
N VAL A 64 -0.88 4.26 21.82
CA VAL A 64 0.45 3.60 21.81
C VAL A 64 0.43 2.39 22.76
N ALA A 65 1.17 1.32 22.42
CA ALA A 65 1.23 0.05 23.14
C ALA A 65 -0.04 -0.83 23.08
N ARG A 66 -1.02 -0.49 22.25
CA ARG A 66 -2.18 -1.37 21.99
C ARG A 66 -1.90 -2.44 20.94
N ALA A 67 -0.87 -2.25 20.14
CA ALA A 67 -0.40 -3.19 19.13
C ALA A 67 1.12 -3.04 18.95
N PHE A 68 1.73 -3.97 18.23
CA PHE A 68 3.13 -3.85 17.83
C PHE A 68 3.26 -2.87 16.66
N GLU A 69 4.17 -1.91 16.81
CA GLU A 69 4.57 -1.03 15.71
C GLU A 69 5.25 -1.84 14.61
N TYR A 70 5.09 -1.40 13.37
CA TYR A 70 5.84 -1.93 12.25
C TYR A 70 6.39 -0.82 11.36
N THR A 71 7.46 -1.14 10.65
CA THR A 71 8.09 -0.25 9.68
C THR A 71 8.35 -0.99 8.39
N GLY A 72 8.39 -0.27 7.29
CA GLY A 72 8.75 -0.85 6.01
C GLY A 72 8.80 0.20 4.92
N SER A 73 9.39 -0.17 3.78
CA SER A 73 9.44 0.68 2.59
C SER A 73 8.40 0.21 1.58
N ALA A 74 7.55 1.11 1.14
CA ALA A 74 6.58 0.85 0.08
C ALA A 74 7.15 1.32 -1.26
N HIS A 75 7.11 0.44 -2.26
CA HIS A 75 7.61 0.69 -3.59
C HIS A 75 6.50 1.03 -4.56
N LEU A 76 6.73 2.08 -5.36
CA LEU A 76 5.81 2.55 -6.39
C LEU A 76 6.07 1.83 -7.71
N VAL A 77 5.07 1.12 -8.22
CA VAL A 77 5.08 0.50 -9.55
C VAL A 77 3.74 0.77 -10.22
N ASP A 78 3.77 1.35 -11.41
CA ASP A 78 2.56 1.65 -12.21
C ASP A 78 1.47 2.40 -11.44
N GLY A 79 1.85 3.39 -10.62
CA GLY A 79 0.94 4.21 -9.84
C GLY A 79 0.38 3.56 -8.57
N ARG A 80 0.90 2.40 -8.18
CA ARG A 80 0.52 1.70 -6.96
C ARG A 80 1.71 1.47 -6.05
N TYR A 81 1.52 1.78 -4.78
CA TYR A 81 2.46 1.40 -3.72
C TYR A 81 2.17 -0.01 -3.22
N THR A 82 3.22 -0.75 -2.89
CA THR A 82 3.14 -2.04 -2.21
C THR A 82 4.09 -2.05 -1.02
N LEU A 83 3.56 -2.37 0.15
CA LEU A 83 4.28 -2.51 1.42
C LEU A 83 4.13 -3.94 1.92
N ASN A 84 5.23 -4.61 2.21
CA ASN A 84 5.26 -5.94 2.82
C ASN A 84 5.83 -5.83 4.23
N VAL A 85 5.09 -6.30 5.23
CA VAL A 85 5.50 -6.27 6.63
C VAL A 85 5.06 -7.54 7.36
N ASP A 86 5.89 -7.97 8.32
CA ASP A 86 5.54 -9.01 9.27
C ASP A 86 5.02 -8.35 10.55
N VAL A 87 3.81 -8.73 10.95
CA VAL A 87 3.13 -8.15 12.11
C VAL A 87 2.94 -9.24 13.17
N PRO A 88 3.56 -9.12 14.36
CA PRO A 88 3.49 -10.17 15.39
C PRO A 88 2.09 -10.45 15.93
N ASP A 89 1.21 -9.46 15.89
CA ASP A 89 -0.15 -9.52 16.43
C ASP A 89 -1.24 -9.19 15.37
N GLY A 90 -0.98 -9.51 14.11
CA GLY A 90 -1.88 -9.17 13.01
C GLY A 90 -3.23 -9.87 13.05
N LEU A 91 -3.36 -11.00 13.74
CA LEU A 91 -4.63 -11.69 13.98
C LEU A 91 -4.82 -11.90 15.49
N ARG A 92 -5.97 -11.46 16.01
CA ARG A 92 -6.38 -11.69 17.40
C ARG A 92 -7.53 -12.67 17.45
N CYS A 93 -7.35 -13.74 18.23
CA CYS A 93 -8.35 -14.79 18.33
C CYS A 93 -9.51 -14.37 19.24
N GLY A 94 -10.74 -14.64 18.80
CA GLY A 94 -11.95 -14.36 19.57
C GLY A 94 -12.31 -12.88 19.68
N ASN A 95 -11.68 -11.99 18.92
CA ASN A 95 -11.86 -10.53 19.01
C ASN A 95 -11.68 -9.99 20.43
N LEU A 96 -10.76 -10.58 21.19
CA LEU A 96 -10.44 -10.19 22.56
C LEU A 96 -9.05 -9.53 22.59
N TYR A 97 -8.94 -8.39 23.27
CA TYR A 97 -7.65 -7.68 23.39
C TYR A 97 -6.58 -8.55 24.08
N TYR A 98 -6.96 -9.30 25.09
CA TYR A 98 -6.07 -10.25 25.81
C TYR A 98 -6.14 -11.68 25.27
N GLY A 99 -6.81 -11.88 24.14
CA GLY A 99 -6.87 -13.19 23.49
C GLY A 99 -5.53 -13.59 22.87
N PRO A 100 -5.40 -14.86 22.44
CA PRO A 100 -4.23 -15.30 21.70
C PRO A 100 -3.99 -14.45 20.45
N ILE A 101 -2.73 -14.17 20.17
CA ILE A 101 -2.30 -13.45 18.97
C ILE A 101 -1.57 -14.39 18.02
N ILE A 102 -1.71 -14.13 16.73
CA ILE A 102 -1.05 -14.87 15.67
C ILE A 102 -0.33 -13.85 14.77
N ALA A 103 0.94 -14.14 14.47
CA ALA A 103 1.71 -13.36 13.55
C ALA A 103 1.15 -13.48 12.12
N THR A 104 1.15 -12.37 11.40
CA THR A 104 0.73 -12.32 10.01
C THR A 104 1.81 -11.74 9.14
N HIS A 105 1.79 -12.13 7.86
CA HIS A 105 2.48 -11.45 6.80
C HIS A 105 1.46 -10.57 6.06
N ASP A 106 1.64 -9.28 6.18
CA ASP A 106 0.70 -8.28 5.69
C ASP A 106 1.23 -7.62 4.42
N ILE A 107 0.42 -7.63 3.35
CA ILE A 107 0.72 -6.94 2.10
C ILE A 107 -0.33 -5.85 1.90
N TYR A 108 0.11 -4.60 2.02
CA TYR A 108 -0.71 -3.43 1.70
C TYR A 108 -0.44 -3.01 0.26
N SER A 109 -1.48 -2.79 -0.52
CA SER A 109 -1.37 -2.27 -1.88
C SER A 109 -2.39 -1.17 -2.10
N TRP A 110 -1.95 0.04 -2.50
CA TRP A 110 -2.85 1.20 -2.67
C TRP A 110 -2.47 2.05 -3.87
N ASP A 111 -3.45 2.74 -4.41
CA ASP A 111 -3.28 3.72 -5.47
C ASP A 111 -2.62 4.99 -4.90
N ALA A 112 -1.56 5.47 -5.55
CA ALA A 112 -0.79 6.63 -5.09
C ALA A 112 -1.57 7.95 -5.11
N THR A 113 -2.62 8.03 -5.93
CA THR A 113 -3.44 9.23 -6.11
C THR A 113 -4.66 9.22 -5.22
N THR A 114 -5.43 8.11 -5.24
CA THR A 114 -6.70 8.00 -4.48
C THR A 114 -6.49 7.61 -3.03
N LEU A 115 -5.33 7.03 -2.69
CA LEU A 115 -4.98 6.52 -1.35
C LEU A 115 -5.94 5.41 -0.86
N VAL A 116 -6.62 4.76 -1.79
CA VAL A 116 -7.50 3.61 -1.54
C VAL A 116 -6.75 2.34 -1.89
N GLY A 117 -6.87 1.34 -1.04
CA GLY A 117 -6.13 0.09 -1.20
C GLY A 117 -6.77 -1.13 -0.58
N THR A 118 -5.98 -2.19 -0.55
CA THR A 118 -6.35 -3.48 0.02
C THR A 118 -5.19 -4.04 0.84
N LEU A 119 -5.49 -4.53 2.02
CA LEU A 119 -4.60 -5.32 2.86
C LEU A 119 -4.90 -6.81 2.63
N ALA A 120 -3.88 -7.59 2.27
CA ALA A 120 -3.91 -9.05 2.32
C ALA A 120 -3.08 -9.51 3.52
N SER A 121 -3.72 -10.11 4.52
CA SER A 121 -3.11 -10.55 5.76
C SER A 121 -3.08 -12.07 5.82
N SER A 122 -1.91 -12.67 5.72
CA SER A 122 -1.70 -14.13 5.64
C SER A 122 -1.12 -14.67 6.95
N PHE A 123 -1.49 -15.89 7.31
CA PHE A 123 -0.99 -16.59 8.48
C PHE A 123 -0.89 -18.10 8.21
N ASP A 124 0.11 -18.74 8.80
CA ASP A 124 0.39 -20.18 8.59
C ASP A 124 -0.56 -21.08 9.38
N THR A 125 -0.94 -20.66 10.57
CA THR A 125 -1.88 -21.36 11.44
C THR A 125 -2.88 -20.37 12.00
N GLY A 126 -4.16 -20.69 11.93
CA GLY A 126 -5.24 -19.86 12.45
C GLY A 126 -5.50 -20.08 13.94
N CYS A 127 -6.56 -19.43 14.45
CA CYS A 127 -7.00 -19.54 15.83
C CYS A 127 -7.40 -21.00 16.17
N ASP A 128 -7.07 -21.44 17.38
CA ASP A 128 -7.38 -22.80 17.89
C ASP A 128 -6.80 -23.92 17.01
N GLY A 129 -5.65 -23.69 16.38
CA GLY A 129 -5.00 -24.66 15.51
C GLY A 129 -5.68 -24.85 14.16
N ALA A 130 -6.57 -23.94 13.76
CA ALA A 130 -7.19 -23.95 12.44
C ALA A 130 -6.12 -23.81 11.32
N PRO A 131 -6.39 -24.27 10.11
CA PRO A 131 -5.48 -24.09 8.99
C PRO A 131 -5.13 -22.63 8.74
N GLY A 132 -3.94 -22.39 8.18
CA GLY A 132 -3.53 -21.08 7.69
C GLY A 132 -4.47 -20.55 6.60
N GLY A 133 -4.37 -19.27 6.35
CA GLY A 133 -5.23 -18.60 5.36
C GLY A 133 -4.79 -17.17 5.09
N THR A 134 -5.63 -16.47 4.34
CA THR A 134 -5.45 -15.06 4.02
C THR A 134 -6.78 -14.34 4.17
N TYR A 135 -6.77 -13.24 4.93
CA TYR A 135 -7.88 -12.29 4.96
C TYR A 135 -7.57 -11.07 4.10
N SER A 136 -8.60 -10.51 3.48
CA SER A 136 -8.48 -9.31 2.66
C SER A 136 -9.40 -8.22 3.21
N TYR A 137 -8.83 -7.03 3.38
CA TYR A 137 -9.54 -5.87 3.94
C TYR A 137 -9.34 -4.65 3.04
N PRO A 138 -10.40 -3.98 2.60
CA PRO A 138 -10.27 -2.67 1.99
C PRO A 138 -9.75 -1.66 3.01
N PHE A 139 -8.99 -0.68 2.53
CA PHE A 139 -8.56 0.43 3.38
C PHE A 139 -8.47 1.75 2.62
N THR A 140 -8.44 2.82 3.38
CA THR A 140 -8.20 4.18 2.90
C THR A 140 -7.21 4.87 3.81
N LEU A 141 -6.30 5.66 3.22
CA LEU A 141 -5.39 6.54 3.95
C LEU A 141 -5.93 7.96 3.90
N VAL A 142 -6.09 8.57 5.07
CA VAL A 142 -6.56 9.95 5.21
C VAL A 142 -5.43 10.80 5.78
N ARG A 143 -5.00 11.81 5.03
CA ARG A 143 -3.95 12.72 5.49
C ARG A 143 -4.44 13.55 6.67
N MET A 144 -3.61 13.67 7.71
CA MET A 144 -3.89 14.45 8.91
C MET A 144 -3.42 15.90 8.77
#